data_5a7cdacc2dd1ee00906bd122e4df4717
#
_entry.id   5a7cdacc2dd1ee00906bd122e4df4717
#
_cell.length_a   1.000
_cell.length_b   1.000
_cell.length_c   1.000
_cell.angle_alpha   90.00
_cell.angle_beta   90.00
_cell.angle_gamma   90.00
#
_symmetry.space_group_name_H-M   'P 1'
#
loop_
_entity.id
_entity.type
_entity.pdbx_description
1 polymer ?
#
loop_
_entity_poly.entity_id
_entity_poly.type
_entity_poly.pdbx_seq_one_letter_code
_entity_poly.pdbx_strand_id
1 'polypeptide(L)'
;MTGPGRLYLVSAWLCAESEPEAVLPARALERVRTLESFVVENARSARRFLAACRHPRPMRELAFAELNEHTPRAAVDALLAPLLEGRDLGLLSEAGSPAVADPGALLVAAAHARGIPVVPLVGPSSILLALMASGLEGQRFRFHGYLPAEGSARRERLAAIERDSARHDETQLFIETPYRNDAMLADILGACRERTRLAVAADLTAPTEWIRMDRIEGWRTRPAPAIGKRPAIFLLHAG
;
A
#
# COMPACT_ATOMS: atom_id res chain seq x y z
N MET A 1 -21.07 31.21 6.73
CA MET A 1 -20.43 30.02 7.39
C MET A 1 -19.60 29.33 6.31
N THR A 2 -18.29 29.29 6.48
CA THR A 2 -17.39 28.50 5.63
C THR A 2 -17.75 27.03 5.82
N GLY A 3 -17.92 26.30 4.71
CA GLY A 3 -18.20 24.86 4.76
C GLY A 3 -17.06 24.06 5.43
N PRO A 4 -17.23 22.75 5.65
CA PRO A 4 -16.19 21.91 6.22
C PRO A 4 -14.94 21.90 5.34
N GLY A 5 -13.78 21.70 5.94
CA GLY A 5 -12.53 21.43 5.22
C GLY A 5 -12.58 20.14 4.42
N ARG A 6 -11.55 19.85 3.66
CA ARG A 6 -11.43 18.65 2.80
C ARG A 6 -10.41 17.68 3.37
N LEU A 7 -10.75 16.39 3.36
CA LEU A 7 -9.82 15.31 3.68
C LEU A 7 -9.07 14.90 2.40
N TYR A 8 -7.78 15.20 2.33
CA TYR A 8 -6.92 14.79 1.21
C TYR A 8 -6.23 13.48 1.52
N LEU A 9 -6.41 12.48 0.65
CA LEU A 9 -5.72 11.21 0.75
C LEU A 9 -4.39 11.34 0.01
N VAL A 10 -3.30 11.38 0.77
CA VAL A 10 -1.95 11.66 0.27
C VAL A 10 -1.19 10.34 0.13
N SER A 11 -0.95 9.88 -1.10
CA SER A 11 -0.08 8.74 -1.33
C SER A 11 1.36 9.08 -0.95
N ALA A 12 2.02 8.18 -0.23
CA ALA A 12 3.45 8.25 0.05
C ALA A 12 4.27 7.52 -1.02
N TRP A 13 5.57 7.74 -1.04
CA TRP A 13 6.50 6.88 -1.80
C TRP A 13 6.39 5.41 -1.36
N LEU A 14 6.74 4.48 -2.24
CA LEU A 14 6.81 3.05 -1.90
C LEU A 14 8.16 2.68 -1.28
N CYS A 15 9.19 3.43 -1.64
CA CYS A 15 10.55 3.27 -1.16
C CYS A 15 11.14 4.64 -0.79
N ALA A 16 11.80 4.71 0.34
CA ALA A 16 12.37 5.96 0.85
C ALA A 16 13.60 6.47 0.06
N GLU A 17 14.14 5.65 -0.84
CA GLU A 17 15.16 6.00 -1.81
C GLU A 17 14.59 6.66 -3.07
N SER A 18 13.26 6.61 -3.27
CA SER A 18 12.59 7.32 -4.36
C SER A 18 12.45 8.82 -4.03
N GLU A 19 12.67 9.68 -5.01
CA GLU A 19 12.33 11.09 -4.86
C GLU A 19 10.83 11.30 -5.03
N PRO A 20 10.16 12.09 -4.17
CA PRO A 20 8.72 12.33 -4.32
C PRO A 20 8.34 12.89 -5.69
N GLU A 21 9.17 13.74 -6.28
CA GLU A 21 8.97 14.32 -7.62
C GLU A 21 8.99 13.27 -8.74
N ALA A 22 9.62 12.12 -8.54
CA ALA A 22 9.64 11.04 -9.52
C ALA A 22 8.37 10.17 -9.49
N VAL A 23 7.64 10.16 -8.36
CA VAL A 23 6.51 9.23 -8.15
C VAL A 23 5.17 9.94 -7.91
N LEU A 24 5.20 11.24 -7.60
CA LEU A 24 3.99 12.05 -7.37
C LEU A 24 3.86 13.13 -8.44
N PRO A 25 2.67 13.32 -9.03
CA PRO A 25 2.43 14.43 -9.94
C PRO A 25 2.63 15.79 -9.25
N ALA A 26 3.09 16.79 -10.00
CA ALA A 26 3.31 18.15 -9.50
C ALA A 26 2.09 18.72 -8.75
N ARG A 27 0.88 18.50 -9.26
CA ARG A 27 -0.37 18.93 -8.61
C ARG A 27 -0.59 18.29 -7.23
N ALA A 28 -0.22 17.03 -7.08
CA ALA A 28 -0.31 16.35 -5.77
C ALA A 28 0.69 16.95 -4.80
N LEU A 29 1.93 17.17 -5.23
CA LEU A 29 2.98 17.82 -4.42
C LEU A 29 2.60 19.26 -4.04
N GLU A 30 2.06 20.05 -4.96
CA GLU A 30 1.55 21.39 -4.67
C GLU A 30 0.49 21.35 -3.57
N ARG A 31 -0.46 20.41 -3.66
CA ARG A 31 -1.49 20.24 -2.63
C ARG A 31 -0.89 19.83 -1.29
N VAL A 32 0.00 18.85 -1.26
CA VAL A 32 0.70 18.42 -0.03
C VAL A 32 1.38 19.61 0.67
N ARG A 33 2.05 20.46 -0.10
CA ARG A 33 2.76 21.64 0.41
C ARG A 33 1.85 22.74 1.01
N THR A 34 0.55 22.69 0.78
CA THR A 34 -0.43 23.62 1.37
C THR A 34 -1.10 23.12 2.64
N LEU A 35 -0.96 21.83 2.95
CA LEU A 35 -1.60 21.20 4.12
C LEU A 35 -0.76 21.47 5.39
N GLU A 36 -1.42 21.82 6.49
CA GLU A 36 -0.78 22.13 7.76
C GLU A 36 -1.04 21.08 8.85
N SER A 37 -2.04 20.22 8.61
CA SER A 37 -2.47 19.19 9.55
C SER A 37 -2.52 17.83 8.83
N PHE A 38 -2.04 16.79 9.52
CA PHE A 38 -1.98 15.43 8.96
C PHE A 38 -2.42 14.40 9.99
N VAL A 39 -3.20 13.43 9.53
CA VAL A 39 -3.38 12.14 10.21
C VAL A 39 -2.44 11.15 9.54
N VAL A 40 -1.64 10.44 10.33
CA VAL A 40 -0.54 9.60 9.87
C VAL A 40 -0.49 8.29 10.65
N GLU A 41 0.05 7.24 10.05
CA GLU A 41 0.31 6.00 10.81
C GLU A 41 1.49 6.17 11.77
N ASN A 42 2.52 6.90 11.35
CA ASN A 42 3.73 7.16 12.11
C ASN A 42 4.25 8.56 11.81
N ALA A 43 4.34 9.38 12.85
CA ALA A 43 4.75 10.78 12.71
C ALA A 43 6.21 10.94 12.26
N ARG A 44 7.10 9.97 12.53
CA ARG A 44 8.52 10.04 12.12
C ARG A 44 8.67 9.83 10.61
N SER A 45 8.04 8.80 10.06
CA SER A 45 8.05 8.52 8.61
C SER A 45 7.36 9.64 7.84
N ALA A 46 6.24 10.15 8.34
CA ALA A 46 5.51 11.26 7.74
C ALA A 46 6.36 12.54 7.64
N ARG A 47 7.07 12.92 8.72
CA ARG A 47 7.98 14.08 8.70
C ARG A 47 9.09 13.92 7.67
N ARG A 48 9.66 12.70 7.55
CA ARG A 48 10.69 12.43 6.55
C ARG A 48 10.15 12.60 5.12
N PHE A 49 8.97 12.06 4.84
CA PHE A 49 8.31 12.18 3.55
C PHE A 49 7.98 13.65 3.21
N LEU A 50 7.35 14.39 4.13
CA LEU A 50 7.00 15.79 3.91
C LEU A 50 8.23 16.70 3.73
N ALA A 51 9.31 16.41 4.44
CA ALA A 51 10.59 17.12 4.24
C ALA A 51 11.16 16.84 2.84
N ALA A 52 11.11 15.60 2.36
CA ALA A 52 11.50 15.24 1.00
C ALA A 52 10.59 15.89 -0.06
N CYS A 53 9.28 16.05 0.23
CA CYS A 53 8.36 16.82 -0.62
C CYS A 53 8.68 18.34 -0.65
N ARG A 54 9.70 18.82 0.07
CA ARG A 54 10.06 20.23 0.21
C ARG A 54 8.89 21.08 0.72
N HIS A 55 8.24 20.58 1.78
CA HIS A 55 7.15 21.32 2.41
C HIS A 55 7.67 22.69 2.91
N PRO A 56 6.99 23.82 2.60
CA PRO A 56 7.50 25.15 2.87
C PRO A 56 7.56 25.51 4.36
N ARG A 57 6.70 24.88 5.19
CA ARG A 57 6.72 25.10 6.64
C ARG A 57 7.71 24.15 7.33
N PRO A 58 8.38 24.59 8.38
CA PRO A 58 9.15 23.71 9.26
C PRO A 58 8.29 22.59 9.82
N MET A 59 8.81 21.35 9.87
CA MET A 59 8.08 20.17 10.35
C MET A 59 7.53 20.30 11.78
N ARG A 60 8.12 21.14 12.63
CA ARG A 60 7.66 21.44 13.99
C ARG A 60 6.38 22.29 14.03
N GLU A 61 6.05 22.97 12.94
CA GLU A 61 4.86 23.82 12.82
C GLU A 61 3.66 23.08 12.22
N LEU A 62 3.89 21.87 11.72
CA LEU A 62 2.84 21.01 11.21
C LEU A 62 2.20 20.20 12.36
N ALA A 63 0.88 20.10 12.32
CA ALA A 63 0.13 19.27 13.27
C ALA A 63 0.06 17.82 12.79
N PHE A 64 0.43 16.88 13.67
CA PHE A 64 0.34 15.44 13.40
C PHE A 64 -0.54 14.76 14.46
N ALA A 65 -1.49 13.95 14.00
CA ALA A 65 -2.24 13.01 14.83
C ALA A 65 -2.01 11.60 14.30
N GLU A 66 -1.81 10.64 15.18
CA GLU A 66 -1.56 9.25 14.76
C GLU A 66 -2.86 8.45 14.69
N LEU A 67 -2.98 7.66 13.63
CA LEU A 67 -4.02 6.66 13.42
C LEU A 67 -3.35 5.35 12.98
N ASN A 68 -3.23 4.42 13.91
CA ASN A 68 -2.60 3.13 13.68
C ASN A 68 -3.49 1.99 14.19
N GLU A 69 -3.03 0.74 14.09
CA GLU A 69 -3.79 -0.45 14.50
C GLU A 69 -4.19 -0.47 15.98
N HIS A 70 -3.50 0.30 16.82
CA HIS A 70 -3.79 0.42 18.25
C HIS A 70 -4.78 1.55 18.58
N THR A 71 -5.14 2.39 17.61
CA THR A 71 -6.04 3.52 17.82
C THR A 71 -7.49 3.02 18.05
N PRO A 72 -8.11 3.32 19.20
CA PRO A 72 -9.49 2.94 19.45
C PRO A 72 -10.43 3.58 18.42
N ARG A 73 -11.42 2.82 17.95
CA ARG A 73 -12.42 3.35 16.99
C ARG A 73 -13.11 4.62 17.47
N ALA A 74 -13.38 4.72 18.76
CA ALA A 74 -14.00 5.89 19.37
C ALA A 74 -13.12 7.17 19.25
N ALA A 75 -11.80 7.03 19.10
CA ALA A 75 -10.88 8.15 18.95
C ALA A 75 -10.83 8.70 17.52
N VAL A 76 -11.30 7.94 16.52
CA VAL A 76 -11.25 8.33 15.10
C VAL A 76 -12.04 9.61 14.83
N ASP A 77 -13.18 9.75 15.49
CA ASP A 77 -14.06 10.92 15.34
C ASP A 77 -13.38 12.24 15.77
N ALA A 78 -12.54 12.20 16.79
CA ALA A 78 -11.79 13.36 17.25
C ALA A 78 -10.76 13.85 16.22
N LEU A 79 -10.26 12.95 15.35
CA LEU A 79 -9.33 13.30 14.29
C LEU A 79 -9.96 14.17 13.19
N LEU A 80 -11.29 14.22 13.11
CA LEU A 80 -12.02 15.07 12.16
C LEU A 80 -12.17 16.53 12.62
N ALA A 81 -11.78 16.89 13.85
CA ALA A 81 -11.96 18.23 14.39
C ALA A 81 -11.45 19.35 13.47
N PRO A 82 -10.24 19.28 12.85
CA PRO A 82 -9.79 20.32 11.93
C PRO A 82 -10.74 20.51 10.74
N LEU A 83 -11.28 19.41 10.20
CA LEU A 83 -12.21 19.46 9.05
C LEU A 83 -13.53 20.13 9.43
N LEU A 84 -14.05 19.85 10.61
CA LEU A 84 -15.29 20.47 11.12
C LEU A 84 -15.12 21.98 11.37
N GLU A 85 -13.89 22.41 11.64
CA GLU A 85 -13.51 23.82 11.80
C GLU A 85 -13.23 24.52 10.46
N GLY A 86 -13.43 23.84 9.32
CA GLY A 86 -13.21 24.39 7.98
C GLY A 86 -11.76 24.33 7.50
N ARG A 87 -10.86 23.61 8.22
CA ARG A 87 -9.44 23.43 7.85
C ARG A 87 -9.23 22.13 7.08
N ASP A 88 -8.40 22.17 6.03
CA ASP A 88 -8.02 21.00 5.26
C ASP A 88 -7.11 20.07 6.07
N LEU A 89 -7.21 18.74 5.83
CA LEU A 89 -6.47 17.70 6.53
C LEU A 89 -5.90 16.69 5.53
N GLY A 90 -4.63 16.33 5.68
CA GLY A 90 -4.01 15.23 4.95
C GLY A 90 -4.11 13.91 5.70
N LEU A 91 -4.51 12.83 5.03
CA LEU A 91 -4.32 11.45 5.52
C LEU A 91 -3.15 10.86 4.76
N LEU A 92 -2.11 10.41 5.47
CA LEU A 92 -0.85 9.92 4.92
C LEU A 92 -0.53 8.54 5.49
N SER A 93 -0.40 7.54 4.63
CA SER A 93 0.09 6.20 4.98
C SER A 93 1.62 6.14 5.05
N GLU A 94 2.18 5.06 5.58
CA GLU A 94 3.63 4.84 5.57
C GLU A 94 4.18 4.61 4.16
N ALA A 95 3.43 3.91 3.30
CA ALA A 95 3.81 3.65 1.92
C ALA A 95 2.58 3.51 1.02
N GLY A 96 2.65 4.08 -0.18
CA GLY A 96 1.60 3.96 -1.18
C GLY A 96 0.32 4.73 -0.85
N SER A 97 -0.81 4.16 -1.24
CA SER A 97 -2.12 4.81 -1.16
C SER A 97 -2.76 4.64 0.22
N PRO A 98 -3.09 5.74 0.93
CA PRO A 98 -3.75 5.65 2.22
C PRO A 98 -5.16 5.06 2.11
N ALA A 99 -5.66 4.51 3.20
CA ALA A 99 -6.93 3.78 3.30
C ALA A 99 -6.96 2.45 2.51
N VAL A 100 -5.82 1.98 1.99
CA VAL A 100 -5.68 0.68 1.34
C VAL A 100 -4.72 -0.18 2.14
N ALA A 101 -5.24 -1.21 2.80
CA ALA A 101 -4.51 -2.08 3.73
C ALA A 101 -3.94 -1.34 4.96
N ASP A 102 -4.53 -0.21 5.32
CA ASP A 102 -4.18 0.59 6.49
C ASP A 102 -5.42 1.08 7.27
N PRO A 103 -5.28 1.56 8.51
CA PRO A 103 -6.38 2.00 9.35
C PRO A 103 -7.06 3.29 8.84
N GLY A 104 -6.50 3.99 7.88
CA GLY A 104 -7.03 5.24 7.32
C GLY A 104 -8.44 5.10 6.75
N ALA A 105 -8.84 3.90 6.34
CA ALA A 105 -10.20 3.61 5.88
C ALA A 105 -11.26 3.98 6.93
N LEU A 106 -10.95 3.88 8.22
CA LEU A 106 -11.86 4.29 9.30
C LEU A 106 -12.11 5.80 9.31
N LEU A 107 -11.06 6.59 9.08
CA LEU A 107 -11.17 8.06 9.00
C LEU A 107 -11.96 8.49 7.76
N VAL A 108 -11.71 7.83 6.63
CA VAL A 108 -12.46 8.08 5.38
C VAL A 108 -13.95 7.79 5.58
N ALA A 109 -14.29 6.65 6.17
CA ALA A 109 -15.69 6.30 6.49
C ALA A 109 -16.35 7.32 7.44
N ALA A 110 -15.62 7.75 8.48
CA ALA A 110 -16.10 8.76 9.42
C ALA A 110 -16.29 10.14 8.76
N ALA A 111 -15.43 10.53 7.81
CA ALA A 111 -15.57 11.75 7.02
C ALA A 111 -16.83 11.72 6.16
N HIS A 112 -17.05 10.62 5.41
CA HIS A 112 -18.25 10.44 4.61
C HIS A 112 -19.53 10.49 5.45
N ALA A 113 -19.55 9.86 6.63
CA ALA A 113 -20.69 9.87 7.54
C ALA A 113 -21.08 11.29 8.00
N ARG A 114 -20.16 12.26 7.91
CA ARG A 114 -20.34 13.66 8.26
C ARG A 114 -20.46 14.62 7.07
N GLY A 115 -20.57 14.09 5.85
CA GLY A 115 -20.65 14.90 4.64
C GLY A 115 -19.37 15.70 4.34
N ILE A 116 -18.22 15.29 4.90
CA ILE A 116 -16.93 15.93 4.66
C ILE A 116 -16.40 15.47 3.30
N PRO A 117 -15.98 16.39 2.39
CA PRO A 117 -15.44 16.03 1.11
C PRO A 117 -14.12 15.27 1.25
N VAL A 118 -14.01 14.11 0.58
CA VAL A 118 -12.80 13.29 0.52
C VAL A 118 -12.19 13.43 -0.87
N VAL A 119 -10.90 13.77 -0.94
CA VAL A 119 -10.18 14.04 -2.19
C VAL A 119 -8.96 13.13 -2.30
N PRO A 120 -9.00 12.06 -3.09
CA PRO A 120 -7.81 11.23 -3.33
C PRO A 120 -6.82 12.00 -4.23
N LEU A 121 -5.56 12.04 -3.80
CA LEU A 121 -4.48 12.56 -4.63
C LEU A 121 -3.86 11.42 -5.43
N VAL A 122 -3.51 11.70 -6.70
CA VAL A 122 -2.82 10.73 -7.55
C VAL A 122 -1.42 10.45 -6.98
N GLY A 123 -1.08 9.17 -6.86
CA GLY A 123 0.23 8.73 -6.40
C GLY A 123 0.43 7.22 -6.56
N PRO A 124 1.59 6.68 -6.18
CA PRO A 124 1.94 5.30 -6.40
C PRO A 124 1.09 4.33 -5.55
N SER A 125 0.81 3.16 -6.13
CA SER A 125 0.23 2.01 -5.44
C SER A 125 0.99 0.76 -5.83
N SER A 126 1.58 0.07 -4.86
CA SER A 126 2.29 -1.19 -5.12
C SER A 126 1.40 -2.25 -5.76
N ILE A 127 0.12 -2.30 -5.36
CA ILE A 127 -0.88 -3.24 -5.89
C ILE A 127 -1.05 -3.03 -7.40
N LEU A 128 -1.31 -1.80 -7.83
CA LEU A 128 -1.54 -1.50 -9.26
C LEU A 128 -0.25 -1.58 -10.08
N LEU A 129 0.88 -1.08 -9.58
CA LEU A 129 2.15 -1.15 -10.29
C LEU A 129 2.60 -2.60 -10.50
N ALA A 130 2.48 -3.45 -9.47
CA ALA A 130 2.78 -4.87 -9.59
C ALA A 130 1.84 -5.57 -10.58
N LEU A 131 0.53 -5.29 -10.53
CA LEU A 131 -0.45 -5.87 -11.45
C LEU A 131 -0.16 -5.47 -12.90
N MET A 132 0.10 -4.18 -13.16
CA MET A 132 0.48 -3.66 -14.48
C MET A 132 1.70 -4.38 -15.04
N ALA A 133 2.73 -4.59 -14.22
CA ALA A 133 3.99 -5.18 -14.63
C ALA A 133 3.99 -6.71 -14.68
N SER A 134 2.98 -7.37 -14.10
CA SER A 134 2.92 -8.82 -13.99
C SER A 134 2.59 -9.55 -15.30
N GLY A 135 1.85 -8.91 -16.20
CA GLY A 135 1.29 -9.56 -17.40
C GLY A 135 0.21 -10.60 -17.07
N LEU A 136 -0.36 -10.58 -15.87
CA LEU A 136 -1.46 -11.42 -15.44
C LEU A 136 -2.81 -10.74 -15.73
N GLU A 137 -3.94 -11.42 -15.42
CA GLU A 137 -5.28 -10.88 -15.63
C GLU A 137 -5.50 -9.61 -14.80
N GLY A 138 -5.80 -8.49 -15.46
CA GLY A 138 -5.92 -7.17 -14.84
C GLY A 138 -7.34 -6.67 -14.65
N GLN A 139 -8.36 -7.31 -15.25
CA GLN A 139 -9.76 -6.91 -15.05
C GLN A 139 -10.38 -7.56 -13.81
N ARG A 140 -9.93 -8.78 -13.51
CA ARG A 140 -10.40 -9.56 -12.36
C ARG A 140 -9.21 -9.86 -11.47
N PHE A 141 -9.18 -9.22 -10.32
CA PHE A 141 -8.13 -9.45 -9.34
C PHE A 141 -8.65 -9.27 -7.91
N ARG A 142 -8.01 -9.97 -6.98
CA ARG A 142 -8.33 -9.90 -5.56
C ARG A 142 -7.08 -9.66 -4.74
N PHE A 143 -7.12 -8.64 -3.90
CA PHE A 143 -6.07 -8.37 -2.93
C PHE A 143 -6.44 -8.97 -1.57
N HIS A 144 -5.53 -9.74 -0.99
CA HIS A 144 -5.71 -10.47 0.26
C HIS A 144 -5.03 -9.82 1.49
N GLY A 145 -4.25 -8.76 1.28
CA GLY A 145 -3.41 -8.23 2.36
C GLY A 145 -2.31 -9.22 2.74
N TYR A 146 -2.11 -9.42 4.04
CA TYR A 146 -1.16 -10.38 4.59
C TYR A 146 -1.76 -11.78 4.69
N LEU A 147 -0.97 -12.79 4.37
CA LEU A 147 -1.32 -14.19 4.60
C LEU A 147 -0.90 -14.63 6.01
N PRO A 148 -1.40 -15.78 6.52
CA PRO A 148 -1.03 -16.29 7.84
C PRO A 148 0.50 -16.37 8.05
N ALA A 149 0.95 -15.92 9.21
CA ALA A 149 2.38 -15.95 9.55
C ALA A 149 2.93 -17.37 9.77
N GLU A 150 2.08 -18.28 10.26
CA GLU A 150 2.41 -19.68 10.51
C GLU A 150 2.44 -20.45 9.17
N GLY A 151 3.53 -21.23 8.95
CA GLY A 151 3.83 -21.82 7.65
C GLY A 151 2.80 -22.85 7.17
N SER A 152 2.20 -23.67 8.05
CA SER A 152 1.19 -24.65 7.64
C SER A 152 -0.11 -23.96 7.21
N ALA A 153 -0.60 -23.00 8.00
CA ALA A 153 -1.78 -22.22 7.69
C ALA A 153 -1.57 -21.36 6.43
N ARG A 154 -0.36 -20.84 6.21
CA ARG A 154 -0.01 -20.07 5.01
C ARG A 154 -0.06 -20.94 3.76
N ARG A 155 0.51 -22.15 3.78
CA ARG A 155 0.44 -23.10 2.64
C ARG A 155 -0.99 -23.55 2.34
N GLU A 156 -1.79 -23.80 3.35
CA GLU A 156 -3.22 -24.11 3.19
C GLU A 156 -3.96 -22.93 2.52
N ARG A 157 -3.69 -21.69 2.99
CA ARG A 157 -4.27 -20.49 2.39
C ARG A 157 -3.82 -20.28 0.95
N LEU A 158 -2.55 -20.52 0.62
CA LEU A 158 -2.02 -20.46 -0.75
C LEU A 158 -2.72 -21.44 -1.67
N ALA A 159 -2.92 -22.68 -1.23
CA ALA A 159 -3.66 -23.68 -2.01
C ALA A 159 -5.14 -23.28 -2.22
N ALA A 160 -5.76 -22.61 -1.25
CA ALA A 160 -7.12 -22.08 -1.40
C ALA A 160 -7.16 -20.92 -2.41
N ILE A 161 -6.22 -19.98 -2.30
CA ILE A 161 -6.06 -18.84 -3.22
C ILE A 161 -5.84 -19.32 -4.66
N GLU A 162 -5.00 -20.35 -4.86
CA GLU A 162 -4.78 -20.94 -6.19
C GLU A 162 -6.06 -21.56 -6.77
N ARG A 163 -6.83 -22.29 -5.97
CA ARG A 163 -8.13 -22.84 -6.42
C ARG A 163 -9.13 -21.74 -6.76
N ASP A 164 -9.19 -20.67 -5.97
CA ASP A 164 -10.06 -19.52 -6.24
C ASP A 164 -9.65 -18.83 -7.55
N SER A 165 -8.34 -18.65 -7.79
CA SER A 165 -7.80 -18.11 -9.03
C SER A 165 -8.24 -18.94 -10.25
N ALA A 166 -8.06 -20.26 -10.20
CA ALA A 166 -8.47 -21.16 -11.30
C ALA A 166 -9.99 -21.16 -11.53
N ARG A 167 -10.77 -21.07 -10.44
CA ARG A 167 -12.25 -21.10 -10.52
C ARG A 167 -12.83 -19.83 -11.12
N HIS A 168 -12.26 -18.67 -10.79
CA HIS A 168 -12.81 -17.37 -11.15
C HIS A 168 -12.04 -16.68 -12.28
N ASP A 169 -10.93 -17.29 -12.74
CA ASP A 169 -10.00 -16.73 -13.71
C ASP A 169 -9.59 -15.31 -13.28
N GLU A 170 -9.09 -15.19 -12.05
CA GLU A 170 -8.72 -13.90 -11.44
C GLU A 170 -7.31 -13.92 -10.86
N THR A 171 -6.61 -12.78 -10.92
CA THR A 171 -5.30 -12.62 -10.30
C THR A 171 -5.44 -12.40 -8.80
N GLN A 172 -4.68 -13.16 -8.02
CA GLN A 172 -4.64 -13.09 -6.56
C GLN A 172 -3.39 -12.35 -6.11
N LEU A 173 -3.55 -11.24 -5.39
CA LEU A 173 -2.45 -10.41 -4.90
C LEU A 173 -2.36 -10.49 -3.39
N PHE A 174 -1.16 -10.55 -2.86
CA PHE A 174 -0.91 -10.48 -1.42
C PHE A 174 0.48 -9.91 -1.12
N ILE A 175 0.66 -9.42 0.10
CA ILE A 175 1.90 -8.84 0.59
C ILE A 175 2.42 -9.64 1.77
N GLU A 176 3.71 -9.44 2.07
CA GLU A 176 4.35 -10.03 3.24
C GLU A 176 5.25 -9.00 3.92
N THR A 177 5.51 -9.22 5.20
CA THR A 177 6.53 -8.44 5.90
C THR A 177 7.92 -8.77 5.34
N PRO A 178 8.79 -7.77 5.16
CA PRO A 178 10.05 -7.96 4.42
C PRO A 178 10.91 -9.14 4.89
N TYR A 179 10.96 -9.40 6.19
CA TYR A 179 11.79 -10.48 6.76
C TYR A 179 11.23 -11.90 6.53
N ARG A 180 10.00 -12.04 5.98
CA ARG A 180 9.37 -13.33 5.66
C ARG A 180 9.25 -13.60 4.14
N ASN A 181 9.71 -12.70 3.29
CA ASN A 181 9.58 -12.84 1.83
C ASN A 181 10.15 -14.15 1.28
N ASP A 182 11.35 -14.53 1.72
CA ASP A 182 11.99 -15.76 1.21
C ASP A 182 11.21 -17.01 1.65
N ALA A 183 10.68 -17.03 2.88
CA ALA A 183 9.80 -18.09 3.36
C ALA A 183 8.46 -18.12 2.60
N MET A 184 7.89 -16.95 2.28
CA MET A 184 6.68 -16.85 1.46
C MET A 184 6.92 -17.43 0.06
N LEU A 185 8.02 -17.05 -0.60
CA LEU A 185 8.38 -17.59 -1.91
C LEU A 185 8.55 -19.10 -1.86
N ALA A 186 9.26 -19.62 -0.87
CA ALA A 186 9.44 -21.06 -0.69
C ALA A 186 8.11 -21.80 -0.49
N ASP A 187 7.20 -21.26 0.31
CA ASP A 187 5.87 -21.84 0.52
C ASP A 187 5.01 -21.79 -0.76
N ILE A 188 5.07 -20.72 -1.55
CA ILE A 188 4.39 -20.64 -2.85
C ILE A 188 4.90 -21.75 -3.79
N LEU A 189 6.24 -21.84 -3.92
CA LEU A 189 6.86 -22.85 -4.80
C LEU A 189 6.59 -24.29 -4.35
N GLY A 190 6.38 -24.50 -3.04
CA GLY A 190 6.03 -25.83 -2.50
C GLY A 190 4.54 -26.18 -2.61
N ALA A 191 3.65 -25.19 -2.50
CA ALA A 191 2.21 -25.43 -2.40
C ALA A 191 1.47 -25.31 -3.73
N CYS A 192 1.96 -24.48 -4.68
CA CYS A 192 1.26 -24.22 -5.94
C CYS A 192 1.69 -25.17 -7.05
N ARG A 193 0.79 -25.35 -8.01
CA ARG A 193 0.96 -26.24 -9.17
C ARG A 193 1.99 -25.66 -10.15
N GLU A 194 2.66 -26.52 -10.90
CA GLU A 194 3.72 -26.16 -11.85
C GLU A 194 3.29 -25.13 -12.90
N ARG A 195 2.07 -25.23 -13.39
CA ARG A 195 1.52 -24.35 -14.43
C ARG A 195 1.04 -22.99 -13.90
N THR A 196 0.83 -22.86 -12.60
CA THR A 196 0.41 -21.59 -11.99
C THR A 196 1.47 -20.52 -12.26
N ARG A 197 1.02 -19.36 -12.71
CA ARG A 197 1.87 -18.21 -12.96
C ARG A 197 2.07 -17.44 -11.66
N LEU A 198 3.32 -17.12 -11.36
CA LEU A 198 3.72 -16.29 -10.21
C LEU A 198 4.47 -15.08 -10.70
N ALA A 199 4.01 -13.90 -10.34
CA ALA A 199 4.77 -12.67 -10.43
C ALA A 199 5.19 -12.20 -9.04
N VAL A 200 6.42 -11.72 -8.95
CA VAL A 200 6.96 -11.07 -7.74
C VAL A 200 7.52 -9.72 -8.16
N ALA A 201 7.09 -8.67 -7.48
CA ALA A 201 7.62 -7.33 -7.65
C ALA A 201 8.23 -6.86 -6.33
N ALA A 202 9.48 -6.44 -6.36
CA ALA A 202 10.23 -5.97 -5.20
C ALA A 202 10.82 -4.59 -5.45
N ASP A 203 10.89 -3.75 -4.42
CA ASP A 203 11.41 -2.38 -4.45
C ASP A 203 10.79 -1.52 -5.56
N LEU A 204 9.49 -1.66 -5.79
CA LEU A 204 8.79 -0.87 -6.80
C LEU A 204 9.08 0.62 -6.63
N THR A 205 9.40 1.29 -7.75
CA THR A 205 9.80 2.70 -7.85
C THR A 205 11.21 3.05 -7.33
N ALA A 206 11.94 2.10 -6.76
CA ALA A 206 13.32 2.31 -6.34
C ALA A 206 14.32 2.02 -7.47
N PRO A 207 15.56 2.52 -7.39
CA PRO A 207 16.63 2.14 -8.34
C PRO A 207 16.95 0.64 -8.37
N THR A 208 16.57 -0.08 -7.30
CA THR A 208 16.72 -1.53 -7.16
C THR A 208 15.46 -2.30 -7.54
N GLU A 209 14.51 -1.64 -8.21
CA GLU A 209 13.28 -2.29 -8.67
C GLU A 209 13.57 -3.59 -9.41
N TRP A 210 12.83 -4.63 -9.05
CA TRP A 210 12.95 -5.92 -9.68
C TRP A 210 11.58 -6.59 -9.79
N ILE A 211 11.26 -7.04 -11.00
CA ILE A 211 10.00 -7.71 -11.29
C ILE A 211 10.29 -8.96 -12.12
N ARG A 212 9.73 -10.09 -11.71
CA ARG A 212 9.78 -11.34 -12.48
C ARG A 212 8.42 -12.02 -12.46
N MET A 213 7.97 -12.42 -13.64
CA MET A 213 6.83 -13.32 -13.81
C MET A 213 7.31 -14.59 -14.52
N ASP A 214 6.87 -15.73 -13.99
CA ASP A 214 7.13 -17.04 -14.60
C ASP A 214 6.09 -18.06 -14.09
N ARG A 215 6.03 -19.24 -14.70
CA ARG A 215 5.32 -20.37 -14.11
C ARG A 215 6.11 -20.91 -12.91
N ILE A 216 5.42 -21.60 -11.99
CA ILE A 216 6.06 -22.20 -10.81
C ILE A 216 7.20 -23.15 -11.23
N GLU A 217 7.02 -23.95 -12.30
CA GLU A 217 8.09 -24.80 -12.86
C GLU A 217 9.35 -24.00 -13.24
N GLY A 218 9.19 -22.83 -13.87
CA GLY A 218 10.28 -21.96 -14.25
C GLY A 218 10.95 -21.27 -13.05
N TRP A 219 10.18 -20.99 -11.99
CA TRP A 219 10.72 -20.50 -10.73
C TRP A 219 11.58 -21.54 -10.01
N ARG A 220 11.20 -22.83 -10.07
CA ARG A 220 11.94 -23.95 -9.46
C ARG A 220 13.27 -24.24 -10.19
N THR A 221 13.30 -24.07 -11.52
CA THR A 221 14.48 -24.39 -12.34
C THR A 221 15.48 -23.22 -12.45
N ARG A 222 15.00 -22.00 -12.37
CA ARG A 222 15.83 -20.79 -12.44
C ARG A 222 15.75 -20.05 -11.11
N PRO A 223 16.73 -20.22 -10.20
CA PRO A 223 16.68 -19.63 -8.88
C PRO A 223 16.47 -18.11 -8.97
N ALA A 224 15.56 -17.59 -8.15
CA ALA A 224 15.36 -16.17 -7.97
C ALA A 224 16.54 -15.59 -7.17
N PRO A 225 16.91 -14.33 -7.40
CA PRO A 225 17.71 -13.61 -6.42
C PRO A 225 16.95 -13.62 -5.09
N ALA A 226 17.66 -13.65 -3.98
CA ALA A 226 17.04 -13.52 -2.66
C ALA A 226 16.23 -12.21 -2.63
N ILE A 227 14.95 -12.30 -2.29
CA ILE A 227 14.11 -11.12 -2.10
C ILE A 227 14.56 -10.42 -0.82
N GLY A 228 14.90 -11.21 0.21
CA GLY A 228 15.38 -10.71 1.47
C GLY A 228 14.40 -9.75 2.15
N LYS A 229 14.93 -8.65 2.67
CA LYS A 229 14.14 -7.63 3.39
C LYS A 229 13.58 -6.51 2.50
N ARG A 230 13.50 -6.72 1.21
CA ARG A 230 12.97 -5.76 0.24
C ARG A 230 11.44 -5.70 0.36
N PRO A 231 10.80 -4.53 0.29
CA PRO A 231 9.34 -4.46 0.14
C PRO A 231 8.92 -5.23 -1.12
N ALA A 232 8.02 -6.21 -0.96
CA ALA A 232 7.62 -7.08 -2.06
C ALA A 232 6.10 -7.35 -2.07
N ILE A 233 5.59 -7.57 -3.28
CA ILE A 233 4.21 -8.00 -3.54
C ILE A 233 4.24 -9.23 -4.44
N PHE A 234 3.35 -10.17 -4.16
CA PHE A 234 3.22 -11.45 -4.84
C PHE A 234 1.88 -11.52 -5.57
N LEU A 235 1.89 -12.03 -6.78
CA LEU A 235 0.69 -12.20 -7.60
C LEU A 235 0.66 -13.62 -8.16
N LEU A 236 -0.48 -14.30 -7.99
CA LEU A 236 -0.74 -15.64 -8.52
C LEU A 236 -1.88 -15.62 -9.53
N HIS A 237 -1.73 -16.41 -10.59
CA HIS A 237 -2.81 -16.69 -11.53
C HIS A 237 -2.74 -18.14 -12.02
N ALA A 238 -3.80 -18.90 -11.74
CA ALA A 238 -3.87 -20.36 -12.00
C ALA A 238 -4.75 -20.73 -13.22
N GLY A 239 -5.06 -19.76 -14.07
CA GLY A 239 -5.81 -19.96 -15.31
C GLY A 239 -4.89 -20.19 -16.52
#